data_fb20e6daf13672d1641a25f579473a77
#
_entry.id   fb20e6daf13672d1641a25f579473a77
#
_cell.length_a   1.000
_cell.length_b   1.000
_cell.length_c   1.000
_cell.angle_alpha   90.00
_cell.angle_beta   90.00
_cell.angle_gamma   90.00
#
_symmetry.space_group_name_H-M   'P 1'
#
loop_
_entity.id
_entity.type
_entity.pdbx_description
1 polymer ?
#
loop_
_entity_poly.entity_id
_entity_poly.type
_entity_poly.pdbx_seq_one_letter_code
_entity_poly.pdbx_strand_id
1 'polypeptide(L)'
;MKRVLILEDNKKATLLVAKILKELEGDLEIVTATNCAEAKQQLLGDDFRLFVVDILLDGNNPNDATGLDFVQFLRSFKKYEYTPVVITTSVAEMKDHAYDNLDCYKYLEKPYDCDRAKSVLKKALDMPLQYDDNQFFHMKCDGIVRAVRYHDIVTVHYRDRKITVQMTNGILTAYYKSLTEVYRDLPKTIFVRCSKDVIVNKKFVEYANGREGKVYLVKPYQPVAIGSTYKRRVIEELGNG
;
A
#
# COMPACT_ATOMS: atom_id res chain seq x y z
N MET A 1 -6.47 -2.20 -6.51
CA MET A 1 -5.62 -2.74 -7.60
C MET A 1 -4.18 -2.52 -7.20
N LYS A 2 -3.32 -3.55 -7.25
CA LYS A 2 -1.89 -3.41 -6.94
C LYS A 2 -1.18 -2.77 -8.13
N ARG A 3 -0.30 -1.79 -7.89
CA ARG A 3 0.49 -1.12 -8.94
C ARG A 3 1.95 -1.53 -8.86
N VAL A 4 2.56 -1.76 -10.01
CA VAL A 4 3.99 -2.07 -10.15
C VAL A 4 4.61 -1.08 -11.13
N LEU A 5 5.74 -0.50 -10.75
CA LEU A 5 6.52 0.34 -11.66
C LEU A 5 7.70 -0.45 -12.21
N ILE A 6 7.86 -0.43 -13.53
CA ILE A 6 9.03 -0.96 -14.24
C ILE A 6 9.81 0.22 -14.80
N LEU A 7 11.03 0.40 -14.35
CA LEU A 7 11.99 1.39 -14.87
C LEU A 7 13.04 0.64 -15.69
N GLU A 8 12.94 0.76 -17.01
CA GLU A 8 13.76 0.02 -17.99
C GLU A 8 13.71 0.73 -19.32
N ASP A 9 14.85 1.06 -19.92
CA ASP A 9 14.98 1.72 -21.23
C ASP A 9 14.74 0.75 -22.40
N ASN A 10 15.03 -0.54 -22.20
CA ASN A 10 14.86 -1.56 -23.21
C ASN A 10 13.42 -2.08 -23.29
N LYS A 11 12.73 -1.72 -24.35
CA LYS A 11 11.32 -2.10 -24.57
C LYS A 11 11.06 -3.62 -24.55
N LYS A 12 12.02 -4.45 -25.02
CA LYS A 12 11.85 -5.91 -25.01
C LYS A 12 11.93 -6.46 -23.58
N ALA A 13 12.86 -5.94 -22.76
CA ALA A 13 12.99 -6.30 -21.36
C ALA A 13 11.75 -5.86 -20.58
N THR A 14 11.26 -4.63 -20.77
CA THR A 14 10.01 -4.13 -20.18
C THR A 14 8.84 -5.06 -20.48
N LEU A 15 8.64 -5.45 -21.75
CA LEU A 15 7.54 -6.34 -22.17
C LEU A 15 7.65 -7.72 -21.54
N LEU A 16 8.86 -8.27 -21.41
CA LEU A 16 9.09 -9.57 -20.78
C LEU A 16 8.70 -9.52 -19.30
N VAL A 17 9.18 -8.53 -18.56
CA VAL A 17 8.84 -8.36 -17.14
C VAL A 17 7.34 -8.13 -16.96
N ALA A 18 6.74 -7.29 -17.77
CA ALA A 18 5.30 -7.02 -17.73
C ALA A 18 4.47 -8.28 -17.99
N LYS A 19 4.88 -9.11 -18.96
CA LYS A 19 4.24 -10.40 -19.24
C LYS A 19 4.31 -11.33 -18.03
N ILE A 20 5.49 -11.48 -17.43
CA ILE A 20 5.68 -12.32 -16.24
C ILE A 20 4.79 -11.84 -15.09
N LEU A 21 4.75 -10.54 -14.82
CA LEU A 21 3.92 -9.96 -13.76
C LEU A 21 2.42 -10.21 -13.99
N LYS A 22 1.94 -10.08 -15.24
CA LYS A 22 0.55 -10.36 -15.60
C LYS A 22 0.16 -11.84 -15.48
N GLU A 23 1.11 -12.74 -15.75
CA GLU A 23 0.92 -14.18 -15.53
C GLU A 23 0.84 -14.54 -14.04
N LEU A 24 1.54 -13.81 -13.18
CA LEU A 24 1.55 -14.02 -11.73
C LEU A 24 0.26 -13.50 -11.06
N GLU A 25 -0.21 -12.34 -11.48
CA GLU A 25 -1.40 -11.68 -10.92
C GLU A 25 -2.05 -10.82 -12.02
N GLY A 26 -3.18 -11.31 -12.56
CA GLY A 26 -3.85 -10.68 -13.71
C GLY A 26 -4.37 -9.25 -13.44
N ASP A 27 -4.69 -8.93 -12.19
CA ASP A 27 -5.26 -7.64 -11.76
C ASP A 27 -4.19 -6.62 -11.32
N LEU A 28 -2.97 -6.71 -11.89
CA LEU A 28 -1.92 -5.73 -11.67
C LEU A 28 -2.04 -4.56 -12.65
N GLU A 29 -1.94 -3.34 -12.13
CA GLU A 29 -1.64 -2.16 -12.95
C GLU A 29 -0.13 -2.02 -13.11
N ILE A 30 0.35 -2.14 -14.34
CA ILE A 30 1.77 -2.02 -14.66
C ILE A 30 2.02 -0.64 -15.26
N VAL A 31 2.81 0.15 -14.57
CA VAL A 31 3.31 1.45 -15.02
C VAL A 31 4.74 1.29 -15.49
N THR A 32 5.08 1.86 -16.64
CA THR A 32 6.42 1.76 -17.21
C THR A 32 7.04 3.14 -17.34
N ALA A 33 8.33 3.23 -17.11
CA ALA A 33 9.15 4.41 -17.33
C ALA A 33 10.45 3.99 -18.03
N THR A 34 10.94 4.82 -18.95
CA THR A 34 12.18 4.56 -19.70
C THR A 34 13.38 5.29 -19.13
N ASN A 35 13.16 6.24 -18.23
CA ASN A 35 14.17 7.03 -17.56
C ASN A 35 13.73 7.49 -16.17
N CYS A 36 14.69 7.96 -15.38
CA CYS A 36 14.43 8.40 -14.00
C CYS A 36 13.46 9.57 -13.87
N ALA A 37 13.42 10.49 -14.85
CA ALA A 37 12.52 11.63 -14.80
C ALA A 37 11.06 11.19 -14.92
N GLU A 38 10.76 10.31 -15.87
CA GLU A 38 9.44 9.68 -16.00
C GLU A 38 9.06 8.89 -14.74
N ALA A 39 9.98 8.05 -14.23
CA ALA A 39 9.73 7.26 -13.03
C ALA A 39 9.41 8.14 -11.82
N LYS A 40 10.17 9.21 -11.59
CA LYS A 40 9.92 10.17 -10.50
C LYS A 40 8.56 10.85 -10.65
N GLN A 41 8.15 11.17 -11.85
CA GLN A 41 6.84 11.79 -12.11
C GLN A 41 5.69 10.84 -11.74
N GLN A 42 5.84 9.53 -11.97
CA GLN A 42 4.82 8.54 -11.61
C GLN A 42 4.64 8.39 -10.09
N LEU A 43 5.66 8.72 -9.28
CA LEU A 43 5.56 8.64 -7.81
C LEU A 43 4.64 9.70 -7.20
N LEU A 44 4.26 10.73 -7.95
CA LEU A 44 3.33 11.78 -7.49
C LEU A 44 1.86 11.31 -7.41
N GLY A 45 1.56 10.18 -8.03
CA GLY A 45 0.23 9.57 -8.03
C GLY A 45 0.00 8.56 -6.90
N ASP A 46 -0.60 7.44 -7.27
CA ASP A 46 -0.95 6.36 -6.34
C ASP A 46 0.27 5.56 -5.87
N ASP A 47 0.05 4.75 -4.82
CA ASP A 47 1.11 3.95 -4.22
C ASP A 47 1.48 2.72 -5.04
N PHE A 48 2.77 2.42 -5.09
CA PHE A 48 3.30 1.23 -5.76
C PHE A 48 3.58 0.11 -4.76
N ARG A 49 3.31 -1.12 -5.20
CA ARG A 49 3.51 -2.35 -4.43
C ARG A 49 4.89 -2.97 -4.64
N LEU A 50 5.46 -2.76 -5.82
CA LEU A 50 6.74 -3.31 -6.26
C LEU A 50 7.37 -2.36 -7.26
N PHE A 51 8.68 -2.25 -7.21
CA PHE A 51 9.50 -1.60 -8.22
C PHE A 51 10.41 -2.64 -8.87
N VAL A 52 10.47 -2.64 -10.20
CA VAL A 52 11.47 -3.39 -10.97
C VAL A 52 12.31 -2.36 -11.71
N VAL A 53 13.59 -2.31 -11.39
CA VAL A 53 14.47 -1.22 -11.79
C VAL A 53 15.72 -1.76 -12.48
N ASP A 54 15.97 -1.34 -13.72
CA ASP A 54 17.29 -1.53 -14.33
C ASP A 54 18.28 -0.51 -13.79
N ILE A 55 19.48 -0.95 -13.52
CA ILE A 55 20.58 -0.05 -13.09
C ILE A 55 21.02 0.82 -14.24
N LEU A 56 21.19 0.22 -15.43
CA LEU A 56 21.71 0.86 -16.62
C LEU A 56 20.54 1.34 -17.48
N LEU A 57 20.27 2.63 -17.47
CA LEU A 57 19.20 3.26 -18.27
C LEU A 57 19.74 3.96 -19.52
N ASP A 58 21.06 4.05 -19.68
CA ASP A 58 21.73 4.48 -20.91
C ASP A 58 22.65 3.38 -21.40
N GLY A 59 22.17 2.55 -22.32
CA GLY A 59 22.92 1.45 -22.91
C GLY A 59 24.22 1.87 -23.64
N ASN A 60 24.44 3.17 -23.88
CA ASN A 60 25.67 3.69 -24.47
C ASN A 60 26.72 4.05 -23.41
N ASN A 61 26.36 4.09 -22.14
CA ASN A 61 27.26 4.40 -21.03
C ASN A 61 27.40 3.20 -20.10
N PRO A 62 28.50 2.43 -20.19
CA PRO A 62 28.70 1.24 -19.32
C PRO A 62 28.88 1.60 -17.83
N ASN A 63 29.13 2.87 -17.51
CA ASN A 63 29.21 3.36 -16.12
C ASN A 63 27.93 4.05 -15.66
N ASP A 64 26.84 3.93 -16.42
CA ASP A 64 25.56 4.47 -15.99
C ASP A 64 25.08 3.76 -14.72
N ALA A 65 24.64 4.52 -13.75
CA ALA A 65 24.08 4.03 -12.48
C ALA A 65 22.78 4.77 -12.11
N THR A 66 22.16 5.42 -13.10
CA THR A 66 20.97 6.26 -12.88
C THR A 66 19.79 5.50 -12.28
N GLY A 67 19.69 4.18 -12.52
CA GLY A 67 18.71 3.34 -11.85
C GLY A 67 18.93 3.25 -10.33
N LEU A 68 20.19 3.24 -9.86
CA LEU A 68 20.50 3.28 -8.43
C LEU A 68 20.14 4.65 -7.81
N ASP A 69 20.39 5.74 -8.54
CA ASP A 69 19.99 7.10 -8.09
C ASP A 69 18.47 7.18 -7.93
N PHE A 70 17.71 6.52 -8.80
CA PHE A 70 16.27 6.42 -8.65
C PHE A 70 15.88 5.65 -7.38
N VAL A 71 16.54 4.52 -7.10
CA VAL A 71 16.26 3.73 -5.88
C VAL A 71 16.61 4.54 -4.63
N GLN A 72 17.74 5.25 -4.62
CA GLN A 72 18.10 6.13 -3.51
C GLN A 72 17.06 7.25 -3.30
N PHE A 73 16.62 7.88 -4.39
CA PHE A 73 15.53 8.85 -4.35
C PHE A 73 14.24 8.23 -3.82
N LEU A 74 13.89 7.03 -4.26
CA LEU A 74 12.71 6.29 -3.79
C LEU A 74 12.77 6.04 -2.27
N ARG A 75 13.92 5.66 -1.73
CA ARG A 75 14.13 5.42 -0.30
C ARG A 75 14.04 6.69 0.56
N SER A 76 14.14 7.88 -0.04
CA SER A 76 13.88 9.13 0.68
C SER A 76 12.40 9.34 1.03
N PHE A 77 11.49 8.61 0.38
CA PHE A 77 10.07 8.63 0.71
C PHE A 77 9.75 7.59 1.76
N LYS A 78 9.31 8.00 2.93
CA LYS A 78 8.93 7.10 4.04
C LYS A 78 7.94 6.00 3.60
N LYS A 79 7.01 6.30 2.71
CA LYS A 79 6.03 5.34 2.18
C LYS A 79 6.65 4.21 1.35
N TYR A 80 7.86 4.40 0.82
CA TYR A 80 8.57 3.41 0.00
C TYR A 80 9.80 2.82 0.69
N GLU A 81 10.06 3.20 1.95
CA GLU A 81 11.22 2.74 2.72
C GLU A 81 11.39 1.21 2.68
N TYR A 82 10.28 0.47 2.79
CA TYR A 82 10.27 -0.99 2.80
C TYR A 82 9.58 -1.63 1.58
N THR A 83 9.20 -0.83 0.59
CA THR A 83 8.60 -1.38 -0.62
C THR A 83 9.64 -2.20 -1.38
N PRO A 84 9.32 -3.46 -1.77
CA PRO A 84 10.28 -4.29 -2.48
C PRO A 84 10.76 -3.62 -3.77
N VAL A 85 12.09 -3.62 -3.95
CA VAL A 85 12.75 -3.24 -5.19
C VAL A 85 13.50 -4.44 -5.71
N VAL A 86 13.12 -4.91 -6.89
CA VAL A 86 13.86 -5.93 -7.64
C VAL A 86 14.70 -5.21 -8.67
N ILE A 87 16.02 -5.37 -8.58
CA ILE A 87 16.94 -4.78 -9.53
C ILE A 87 17.21 -5.75 -10.65
N THR A 88 17.17 -5.27 -11.89
CA THR A 88 17.62 -5.98 -13.08
C THR A 88 18.91 -5.34 -13.59
N THR A 89 19.90 -6.12 -13.99
CA THR A 89 21.16 -5.57 -14.49
C THR A 89 21.93 -6.57 -15.36
N SER A 90 22.67 -6.09 -16.33
CA SER A 90 23.64 -6.86 -17.11
C SER A 90 25.05 -6.83 -16.50
N VAL A 91 25.29 -6.05 -15.45
CA VAL A 91 26.61 -5.88 -14.81
C VAL A 91 26.64 -6.57 -13.46
N ALA A 92 27.39 -7.69 -13.38
CA ALA A 92 27.49 -8.49 -12.17
C ALA A 92 28.19 -7.78 -11.01
N GLU A 93 29.11 -6.88 -11.30
CA GLU A 93 29.97 -6.19 -10.32
C GLU A 93 29.23 -5.12 -9.49
N MET A 94 28.09 -4.65 -9.97
CA MET A 94 27.28 -3.67 -9.21
C MET A 94 26.38 -4.28 -8.12
N LYS A 95 26.39 -5.61 -7.97
CA LYS A 95 25.55 -6.31 -6.98
C LYS A 95 25.83 -5.89 -5.55
N ASP A 96 27.11 -5.86 -5.16
CA ASP A 96 27.52 -5.63 -3.78
C ASP A 96 27.21 -4.19 -3.34
N HIS A 97 27.40 -3.23 -4.25
CA HIS A 97 27.16 -1.81 -3.94
C HIS A 97 25.68 -1.51 -3.67
N ALA A 98 24.77 -2.21 -4.32
CA ALA A 98 23.33 -1.95 -4.18
C ALA A 98 22.70 -2.75 -3.03
N TYR A 99 23.27 -3.91 -2.64
CA TYR A 99 22.82 -4.64 -1.45
C TYR A 99 23.16 -3.90 -0.16
N ASP A 100 24.36 -3.34 -0.06
CA ASP A 100 24.85 -2.74 1.18
C ASP A 100 24.27 -1.35 1.45
N ASN A 101 23.79 -0.65 0.41
CA ASN A 101 23.42 0.76 0.54
C ASN A 101 21.94 1.10 0.25
N LEU A 102 21.15 0.20 -0.39
CA LEU A 102 19.84 0.56 -0.93
C LEU A 102 18.69 -0.35 -0.50
N ASP A 103 18.90 -1.29 0.41
CA ASP A 103 17.87 -2.23 0.91
C ASP A 103 17.02 -2.85 -0.23
N CYS A 104 17.70 -3.31 -1.28
CA CYS A 104 17.03 -3.96 -2.40
C CYS A 104 16.62 -5.39 -2.05
N TYR A 105 15.42 -5.80 -2.48
CA TYR A 105 14.90 -7.12 -2.16
C TYR A 105 15.69 -8.24 -2.85
N LYS A 106 15.92 -8.12 -4.15
CA LYS A 106 16.64 -9.12 -4.96
C LYS A 106 17.19 -8.53 -6.25
N TYR A 107 18.19 -9.25 -6.79
CA TYR A 107 18.80 -9.03 -8.08
C TYR A 107 18.39 -10.09 -9.09
N LEU A 108 18.13 -9.63 -10.31
CA LEU A 108 17.99 -10.46 -11.51
C LEU A 108 19.05 -10.04 -12.53
N GLU A 109 20.08 -10.85 -12.69
CA GLU A 109 21.13 -10.65 -13.67
C GLU A 109 20.63 -11.02 -15.07
N LYS A 110 20.78 -10.12 -16.00
CA LYS A 110 20.42 -10.33 -17.42
C LYS A 110 21.52 -11.11 -18.17
N PRO A 111 21.18 -12.08 -19.03
CA PRO A 111 19.84 -12.62 -19.25
C PRO A 111 19.39 -13.51 -18.09
N TYR A 112 18.20 -13.25 -17.55
CA TYR A 112 17.69 -14.06 -16.45
C TYR A 112 16.75 -15.18 -16.95
N ASP A 113 16.78 -16.29 -16.23
CA ASP A 113 15.84 -17.39 -16.42
C ASP A 113 14.42 -16.97 -16.04
N CYS A 114 13.44 -17.34 -16.87
CA CYS A 114 12.04 -16.94 -16.66
C CYS A 114 11.44 -17.50 -15.37
N ASP A 115 11.78 -18.74 -14.98
CA ASP A 115 11.23 -19.34 -13.77
C ASP A 115 11.85 -18.71 -12.52
N ARG A 116 13.14 -18.37 -12.57
CA ARG A 116 13.79 -17.59 -11.54
C ARG A 116 13.16 -16.20 -11.40
N ALA A 117 12.94 -15.50 -12.52
CA ALA A 117 12.28 -14.20 -12.52
C ALA A 117 10.86 -14.27 -11.94
N LYS A 118 10.06 -15.26 -12.35
CA LYS A 118 8.73 -15.53 -11.78
C LYS A 118 8.78 -15.75 -10.27
N SER A 119 9.71 -16.60 -9.81
CA SER A 119 9.85 -16.89 -8.37
C SER A 119 10.20 -15.65 -7.56
N VAL A 120 11.14 -14.81 -8.05
CA VAL A 120 11.57 -13.58 -7.37
C VAL A 120 10.44 -12.55 -7.34
N LEU A 121 9.81 -12.27 -8.49
CA LEU A 121 8.74 -11.29 -8.61
C LEU A 121 7.51 -11.69 -7.80
N LYS A 122 7.14 -12.99 -7.81
CA LYS A 122 6.04 -13.50 -6.98
C LYS A 122 6.31 -13.25 -5.50
N LYS A 123 7.47 -13.65 -5.00
CA LYS A 123 7.84 -13.43 -3.59
C LYS A 123 7.86 -11.96 -3.23
N ALA A 124 8.34 -11.09 -4.12
CA ALA A 124 8.32 -9.64 -3.92
C ALA A 124 6.89 -9.08 -3.85
N LEU A 125 5.98 -9.54 -4.71
CA LEU A 125 4.55 -9.18 -4.66
C LEU A 125 3.85 -9.68 -3.40
N ASP A 126 4.22 -10.86 -2.92
CA ASP A 126 3.63 -11.50 -1.74
C ASP A 126 4.24 -10.98 -0.43
N MET A 127 5.36 -10.24 -0.48
CA MET A 127 5.94 -9.66 0.73
C MET A 127 4.91 -8.79 1.45
N PRO A 128 4.67 -9.02 2.75
CA PRO A 128 3.95 -8.02 3.52
C PRO A 128 4.74 -6.72 3.45
N LEU A 129 4.09 -5.62 3.05
CA LEU A 129 4.71 -4.30 3.16
C LEU A 129 5.00 -4.09 4.65
N GLN A 130 6.24 -4.33 5.05
CA GLN A 130 6.69 -4.00 6.39
C GLN A 130 6.73 -2.48 6.48
N TYR A 131 5.94 -1.92 7.42
CA TYR A 131 5.89 -0.51 7.76
C TYR A 131 5.45 0.44 6.65
N ASP A 132 4.18 0.34 6.30
CA ASP A 132 3.43 1.53 6.00
C ASP A 132 2.99 2.12 7.35
N ASP A 133 3.56 3.26 7.77
CA ASP A 133 3.02 4.04 8.90
C ASP A 133 1.55 4.41 8.64
N ASN A 134 1.12 4.38 7.36
CA ASN A 134 -0.27 4.49 6.95
C ASN A 134 -1.12 3.24 7.29
N GLN A 135 -0.51 2.13 7.73
CA GLN A 135 -1.26 0.93 8.17
C GLN A 135 -1.56 0.93 9.66
N PHE A 136 -1.08 1.91 10.41
CA PHE A 136 -1.29 1.98 11.86
C PHE A 136 -2.01 3.27 12.26
N PHE A 137 -3.01 3.09 13.08
CA PHE A 137 -3.60 4.16 13.87
C PHE A 137 -2.86 4.24 15.21
N HIS A 138 -2.18 5.36 15.45
CA HIS A 138 -1.48 5.60 16.70
C HIS A 138 -2.43 6.22 17.73
N MET A 139 -2.74 5.44 18.75
CA MET A 139 -3.67 5.83 19.81
C MET A 139 -2.94 6.02 21.14
N LYS A 140 -3.10 7.20 21.73
CA LYS A 140 -2.53 7.50 23.06
C LYS A 140 -3.50 7.06 24.14
N CYS A 141 -3.15 6.01 24.90
CA CYS A 141 -3.91 5.45 26.00
C CYS A 141 -3.07 5.52 27.28
N ASP A 142 -3.51 6.22 28.30
CA ASP A 142 -2.86 6.27 29.62
C ASP A 142 -1.36 6.60 29.56
N GLY A 143 -1.01 7.55 28.70
CA GLY A 143 0.39 7.97 28.49
C GLY A 143 1.21 7.08 27.55
N ILE A 144 0.69 5.95 27.12
CA ILE A 144 1.33 5.01 26.20
C ILE A 144 0.79 5.20 24.79
N VAL A 145 1.66 5.29 23.79
CA VAL A 145 1.26 5.26 22.38
C VAL A 145 1.18 3.81 21.91
N ARG A 146 -0.02 3.40 21.49
CA ARG A 146 -0.27 2.08 20.90
C ARG A 146 -0.49 2.22 19.40
N ALA A 147 0.27 1.46 18.62
CA ALA A 147 0.07 1.32 17.18
C ALA A 147 -0.95 0.20 16.92
N VAL A 148 -2.08 0.55 16.33
CA VAL A 148 -3.17 -0.38 15.98
C VAL A 148 -3.23 -0.50 14.46
N ARG A 149 -3.06 -1.68 13.93
CA ARG A 149 -3.11 -1.91 12.47
C ARG A 149 -4.49 -1.61 11.92
N TYR A 150 -4.58 -0.86 10.82
CA TYR A 150 -5.87 -0.53 10.20
C TYR A 150 -6.70 -1.76 9.85
N HIS A 151 -6.08 -2.82 9.36
CA HIS A 151 -6.80 -4.02 8.97
C HIS A 151 -7.36 -4.83 10.15
N ASP A 152 -6.88 -4.58 11.38
CA ASP A 152 -7.41 -5.18 12.60
C ASP A 152 -8.58 -4.36 13.17
N ILE A 153 -8.70 -3.08 12.80
CA ILE A 153 -9.79 -2.22 13.26
C ILE A 153 -11.08 -2.59 12.52
N VAL A 154 -12.12 -2.92 13.25
CA VAL A 154 -13.47 -3.20 12.73
C VAL A 154 -14.32 -1.95 12.77
N THR A 155 -14.44 -1.32 13.95
CA THR A 155 -15.19 -0.08 14.15
C THR A 155 -14.47 0.82 15.15
N VAL A 156 -14.73 2.13 15.02
CA VAL A 156 -14.36 3.13 16.03
C VAL A 156 -15.61 3.86 16.47
N HIS A 157 -15.92 3.76 17.76
CA HIS A 157 -17.05 4.42 18.41
C HIS A 157 -16.57 5.58 19.27
N TYR A 158 -17.31 6.68 19.25
CA TYR A 158 -17.07 7.84 20.11
C TYR A 158 -18.26 8.07 21.05
N ARG A 159 -18.00 8.04 22.34
CA ARG A 159 -18.99 8.33 23.36
C ARG A 159 -18.30 8.86 24.62
N ASP A 160 -18.92 9.86 25.27
CA ASP A 160 -18.47 10.40 26.57
C ASP A 160 -16.97 10.81 26.56
N ARG A 161 -16.53 11.50 25.48
CA ARG A 161 -15.14 11.91 25.24
C ARG A 161 -14.15 10.75 25.14
N LYS A 162 -14.62 9.54 24.89
CA LYS A 162 -13.79 8.37 24.67
C LYS A 162 -14.03 7.81 23.29
N ILE A 163 -12.96 7.33 22.66
CA ILE A 163 -13.06 6.43 21.54
C ILE A 163 -12.92 4.99 22.05
N THR A 164 -13.71 4.10 21.48
CA THR A 164 -13.60 2.66 21.64
C THR A 164 -13.31 2.08 20.27
N VAL A 165 -12.12 1.53 20.10
CA VAL A 165 -11.67 0.86 18.88
C VAL A 165 -11.94 -0.63 19.07
N GLN A 166 -12.93 -1.16 18.34
CA GLN A 166 -13.18 -2.59 18.27
C GLN A 166 -12.24 -3.19 17.21
N MET A 167 -11.45 -4.16 17.62
CA MET A 167 -10.50 -4.86 16.76
C MET A 167 -10.90 -6.33 16.62
N THR A 168 -10.27 -7.02 15.67
CA THR A 168 -10.44 -8.46 15.47
C THR A 168 -9.99 -9.29 16.68
N ASN A 169 -9.07 -8.77 17.48
CA ASN A 169 -8.42 -9.44 18.62
C ASN A 169 -8.68 -8.75 19.97
N GLY A 170 -9.62 -7.81 20.05
CA GLY A 170 -9.95 -7.13 21.31
C GLY A 170 -10.51 -5.72 21.14
N ILE A 171 -10.50 -4.98 22.25
CA ILE A 171 -11.04 -3.61 22.33
C ILE A 171 -9.99 -2.71 22.99
N LEU A 172 -9.78 -1.53 22.42
CA LEU A 172 -9.00 -0.46 23.03
C LEU A 172 -9.88 0.77 23.27
N THR A 173 -9.66 1.45 24.38
CA THR A 173 -10.39 2.69 24.71
C THR A 173 -9.40 3.79 25.11
N ALA A 174 -9.63 5.01 24.60
CA ALA A 174 -8.84 6.17 24.97
C ALA A 174 -9.66 7.46 24.96
N TYR A 175 -9.17 8.48 25.63
CA TYR A 175 -9.78 9.80 25.62
C TYR A 175 -9.42 10.57 24.35
N TYR A 176 -10.43 11.12 23.68
CA TYR A 176 -10.27 11.98 22.50
C TYR A 176 -11.27 13.14 22.52
N LYS A 177 -10.88 14.26 21.93
CA LYS A 177 -11.75 15.45 21.86
C LYS A 177 -12.97 15.23 20.96
N SER A 178 -12.79 14.54 19.82
CA SER A 178 -13.86 14.25 18.88
C SER A 178 -13.55 13.10 17.94
N LEU A 179 -14.58 12.47 17.37
CA LEU A 179 -14.41 11.47 16.32
C LEU A 179 -13.89 12.10 15.01
N THR A 180 -14.12 13.39 14.79
CA THR A 180 -13.61 14.10 13.62
C THR A 180 -12.08 14.15 13.60
N GLU A 181 -11.46 14.33 14.76
CA GLU A 181 -10.01 14.28 14.93
C GLU A 181 -9.47 12.90 14.55
N VAL A 182 -10.07 11.84 15.07
CA VAL A 182 -9.72 10.44 14.74
C VAL A 182 -9.94 10.16 13.25
N TYR A 183 -11.10 10.56 12.70
CA TYR A 183 -11.40 10.29 11.30
C TYR A 183 -10.44 11.01 10.33
N ARG A 184 -9.90 12.17 10.71
CA ARG A 184 -8.91 12.88 9.88
C ARG A 184 -7.66 12.04 9.66
N ASP A 185 -7.22 11.31 10.70
CA ASP A 185 -5.99 10.51 10.70
C ASP A 185 -6.17 9.10 10.11
N LEU A 186 -7.42 8.68 9.88
CA LEU A 186 -7.74 7.39 9.28
C LEU A 186 -7.87 7.49 7.75
N PRO A 187 -7.29 6.56 6.97
CA PRO A 187 -7.38 6.55 5.51
C PRO A 187 -8.82 6.30 5.03
N LYS A 188 -9.33 7.21 4.16
CA LYS A 188 -10.71 7.18 3.64
C LYS A 188 -10.93 6.05 2.63
N THR A 189 -9.85 5.49 2.09
CA THR A 189 -9.88 4.28 1.25
C THR A 189 -10.29 3.05 2.06
N ILE A 190 -9.90 2.98 3.35
CA ILE A 190 -10.16 1.86 4.25
C ILE A 190 -11.39 2.12 5.13
N PHE A 191 -11.61 3.35 5.55
CA PHE A 191 -12.63 3.68 6.55
C PHE A 191 -13.72 4.58 6.00
N VAL A 192 -14.95 4.33 6.42
CA VAL A 192 -16.12 5.17 6.15
C VAL A 192 -16.73 5.66 7.47
N ARG A 193 -17.08 6.94 7.53
CA ARG A 193 -17.78 7.50 8.68
C ARG A 193 -19.28 7.33 8.51
N CYS A 194 -19.90 6.51 9.35
CA CYS A 194 -21.31 6.18 9.28
C CYS A 194 -22.21 7.16 10.05
N SER A 195 -21.68 7.82 11.10
CA SER A 195 -22.42 8.80 11.89
C SER A 195 -21.47 9.80 12.55
N LYS A 196 -22.01 10.72 13.34
CA LYS A 196 -21.20 11.60 14.19
C LYS A 196 -20.36 10.80 15.20
N ASP A 197 -20.79 9.59 15.57
CA ASP A 197 -20.24 8.79 16.66
C ASP A 197 -19.58 7.47 16.21
N VAL A 198 -19.65 7.11 14.90
CA VAL A 198 -19.17 5.80 14.42
C VAL A 198 -18.44 5.90 13.08
N ILE A 199 -17.27 5.24 13.04
CA ILE A 199 -16.50 4.94 11.84
C ILE A 199 -16.44 3.42 11.67
N VAL A 200 -16.51 2.94 10.45
CA VAL A 200 -16.46 1.51 10.08
C VAL A 200 -15.33 1.27 9.10
N ASN A 201 -14.63 0.18 9.24
CA ASN A 201 -13.70 -0.32 8.23
C ASN A 201 -14.46 -1.05 7.13
N LYS A 202 -14.32 -0.58 5.89
CA LYS A 202 -15.01 -1.10 4.69
C LYS A 202 -14.79 -2.60 4.48
N LYS A 203 -13.62 -3.13 4.87
CA LYS A 203 -13.28 -4.56 4.77
C LYS A 203 -14.24 -5.47 5.55
N PHE A 204 -14.82 -4.98 6.64
CA PHE A 204 -15.73 -5.75 7.48
C PHE A 204 -17.20 -5.49 7.16
N VAL A 205 -17.50 -4.74 6.10
CA VAL A 205 -18.86 -4.50 5.65
C VAL A 205 -19.31 -5.68 4.79
N GLU A 206 -20.40 -6.31 5.19
CA GLU A 206 -21.08 -7.34 4.40
C GLU A 206 -22.02 -6.67 3.37
N TYR A 207 -22.84 -5.72 3.84
CA TYR A 207 -23.67 -4.86 2.98
C TYR A 207 -24.18 -3.64 3.75
N ALA A 208 -24.65 -2.62 3.02
CA ALA A 208 -25.29 -1.45 3.59
C ALA A 208 -26.75 -1.36 3.10
N ASN A 209 -27.70 -1.20 4.04
CA ASN A 209 -29.12 -1.03 3.73
C ASN A 209 -29.52 0.43 3.96
N GLY A 210 -29.64 1.17 2.86
CA GLY A 210 -30.08 2.56 2.90
C GLY A 210 -31.52 2.76 3.38
N ARG A 211 -32.43 1.78 3.21
CA ARG A 211 -33.82 1.90 3.70
C ARG A 211 -33.86 1.77 5.21
N GLU A 212 -33.16 0.82 5.76
CA GLU A 212 -33.07 0.59 7.21
C GLU A 212 -32.11 1.56 7.92
N GLY A 213 -31.26 2.25 7.17
CA GLY A 213 -30.24 3.15 7.72
C GLY A 213 -29.17 2.38 8.53
N LYS A 214 -28.74 1.22 8.04
CA LYS A 214 -27.76 0.38 8.71
C LYS A 214 -26.68 -0.12 7.77
N VAL A 215 -25.47 -0.29 8.31
CA VAL A 215 -24.36 -1.05 7.73
C VAL A 215 -24.29 -2.36 8.47
N TYR A 216 -24.40 -3.46 7.77
CA TYR A 216 -24.25 -4.81 8.27
C TYR A 216 -22.80 -5.25 8.14
N LEU A 217 -22.25 -5.79 9.22
CA LEU A 217 -20.88 -6.23 9.28
C LEU A 217 -20.81 -7.75 9.22
N VAL A 218 -19.68 -8.28 8.74
CA VAL A 218 -19.43 -9.73 8.78
C VAL A 218 -19.50 -10.23 10.23
N LYS A 219 -20.07 -11.42 10.42
CA LYS A 219 -20.17 -12.02 11.77
C LYS A 219 -18.77 -12.19 12.38
N PRO A 220 -18.62 -12.02 13.70
CA PRO A 220 -19.67 -11.87 14.74
C PRO A 220 -20.07 -10.42 15.06
N TYR A 221 -19.71 -9.43 14.26
CA TYR A 221 -19.88 -8.02 14.59
C TYR A 221 -21.33 -7.55 14.40
N GLN A 222 -21.75 -6.60 15.26
CA GLN A 222 -23.12 -6.07 15.23
C GLN A 222 -23.29 -4.99 14.14
N PRO A 223 -24.50 -4.90 13.56
CA PRO A 223 -24.80 -3.82 12.60
C PRO A 223 -24.63 -2.44 13.21
N VAL A 224 -24.22 -1.48 12.40
CA VAL A 224 -23.98 -0.08 12.76
C VAL A 224 -25.04 0.81 12.14
N ALA A 225 -25.64 1.72 12.92
CA ALA A 225 -26.59 2.70 12.41
C ALA A 225 -25.89 3.78 11.57
N ILE A 226 -26.55 4.16 10.47
CA ILE A 226 -26.14 5.28 9.62
C ILE A 226 -26.89 6.53 10.06
N GLY A 227 -26.17 7.58 10.43
CA GLY A 227 -26.79 8.88 10.71
C GLY A 227 -27.43 9.49 9.44
N SER A 228 -28.56 10.18 9.58
CA SER A 228 -29.33 10.71 8.45
C SER A 228 -28.48 11.57 7.48
N THR A 229 -27.61 12.43 8.01
CA THR A 229 -26.71 13.28 7.23
C THR A 229 -25.59 12.54 6.53
N TYR A 230 -25.28 11.31 6.93
CA TYR A 230 -24.22 10.48 6.36
C TYR A 230 -24.72 9.47 5.31
N LYS A 231 -26.04 9.26 5.26
CA LYS A 231 -26.66 8.16 4.52
C LYS A 231 -26.29 8.13 3.05
N ARG A 232 -26.45 9.23 2.35
CA ARG A 232 -26.12 9.33 0.91
C ARG A 232 -24.66 8.96 0.66
N ARG A 233 -23.75 9.60 1.39
CA ARG A 233 -22.31 9.38 1.25
C ARG A 233 -21.90 7.94 1.57
N VAL A 234 -22.44 7.35 2.64
CA VAL A 234 -22.10 5.97 3.04
C VAL A 234 -22.54 4.98 1.97
N ILE A 235 -23.73 5.15 1.40
CA ILE A 235 -24.22 4.26 0.33
C ILE A 235 -23.40 4.42 -0.95
N GLU A 236 -23.05 5.66 -1.33
CA GLU A 236 -22.19 5.92 -2.49
C GLU A 236 -20.79 5.30 -2.31
N GLU A 237 -20.15 5.47 -1.12
CA GLU A 237 -18.81 4.95 -0.85
C GLU A 237 -18.75 3.41 -0.72
N LEU A 238 -19.85 2.76 -0.31
CA LEU A 238 -19.93 1.30 -0.16
C LEU A 238 -20.55 0.60 -1.37
N GLY A 239 -21.21 1.32 -2.26
CA GLY A 239 -21.85 0.77 -3.48
C GLY A 239 -20.96 0.84 -4.73
N ASN A 240 -19.84 1.54 -4.68
CA ASN A 240 -18.88 1.70 -5.78
C ASN A 240 -17.62 0.82 -5.60
N GLY A 241 -17.67 -0.21 -4.77
CA GLY A 241 -16.59 -1.15 -4.50
C GLY A 241 -16.83 -2.53 -5.11
#